data_7198920a4e84b1d8b12cd9333dd92666
#
_entry.id   7198920a4e84b1d8b12cd9333dd92666
#
_cell.length_a   1.000
_cell.length_b   1.000
_cell.length_c   1.000
_cell.angle_alpha   90.00
_cell.angle_beta   90.00
_cell.angle_gamma   90.00
#
_symmetry.space_group_name_H-M   'P 1'
#
loop_
_entity.id
_entity.type
_entity.pdbx_description
1 polymer ?
#
loop_
_entity_poly.entity_id
_entity_poly.type
_entity_poly.pdbx_seq_one_letter_code
_entity_poly.pdbx_strand_id
1 'polypeptide(L)'
;KFFHSFFEVLGNTLGFNNATRIEADGLPNIYGGVICIALFIIFARCKKIPLAERLADLGFVAFVFLSLNWSPLDFMWHGFHEPNQIPSRFAFIFVFLMLIISYRAFTLIKHINGIDLIISACFAGFVLLCGYAFEMNILYSALVIAIYLVFIWLYQLEVFNEKVLVVLMSVIMIAEMFLNCKAGVKYLGTFDSNYPKGNEEVTELLADIEEKDK
;
A
#
# COMPACT_ATOMS: atom_id res chain seq x y z
N LYS A 1 7.12 22.00 4.91
CA LYS A 1 5.75 21.96 4.41
C LYS A 1 5.28 20.51 4.35
N PHE A 2 4.01 20.25 4.63
CA PHE A 2 3.38 18.96 4.34
C PHE A 2 2.80 19.01 2.93
N PHE A 3 2.88 17.87 2.20
CA PHE A 3 2.35 17.78 0.85
C PHE A 3 0.83 17.62 0.88
N HIS A 4 0.33 16.71 1.73
CA HIS A 4 -1.06 16.31 1.84
C HIS A 4 -1.55 16.30 3.30
N SER A 5 -2.84 16.08 3.50
CA SER A 5 -3.37 15.72 4.81
C SER A 5 -2.87 14.35 5.24
N PHE A 6 -2.49 14.17 6.53
CA PHE A 6 -2.14 12.84 7.05
C PHE A 6 -3.28 11.82 6.92
N PHE A 7 -4.52 12.27 7.03
CA PHE A 7 -5.70 11.40 6.87
C PHE A 7 -5.88 10.98 5.42
N GLU A 8 -5.55 11.84 4.47
CA GLU A 8 -5.55 11.54 3.05
C GLU A 8 -4.50 10.46 2.71
N VAL A 9 -3.25 10.67 3.17
CA VAL A 9 -2.19 9.67 3.00
C VAL A 9 -2.57 8.34 3.65
N LEU A 10 -3.17 8.36 4.85
CA LEU A 10 -3.63 7.15 5.53
C LEU A 10 -4.73 6.44 4.74
N GLY A 11 -5.71 7.18 4.21
CA GLY A 11 -6.76 6.64 3.34
C GLY A 11 -6.19 5.98 2.08
N ASN A 12 -5.06 6.47 1.56
CA ASN A 12 -4.41 5.92 0.37
C ASN A 12 -3.71 4.56 0.60
N THR A 13 -3.73 4.02 1.82
CA THR A 13 -3.40 2.60 2.09
C THR A 13 -4.49 1.63 1.62
N LEU A 14 -5.70 2.13 1.31
CA LEU A 14 -6.81 1.36 0.75
C LEU A 14 -6.53 1.01 -0.72
N GLY A 15 -7.07 -0.13 -1.15
CA GLY A 15 -6.93 -0.59 -2.54
C GLY A 15 -7.88 0.10 -3.51
N PHE A 16 -7.68 -0.18 -4.80
CA PHE A 16 -8.53 0.26 -5.91
C PHE A 16 -8.58 1.77 -6.14
N ASN A 17 -7.61 2.50 -5.59
CA ASN A 17 -7.39 3.90 -5.88
C ASN A 17 -6.44 4.06 -7.06
N ASN A 18 -6.53 5.20 -7.74
CA ASN A 18 -5.64 5.51 -8.84
C ASN A 18 -4.20 5.69 -8.32
N ALA A 19 -3.26 4.99 -8.94
CA ALA A 19 -1.85 5.15 -8.61
C ALA A 19 -1.33 6.48 -9.17
N THR A 20 -0.51 7.18 -8.39
CA THR A 20 0.28 8.33 -8.85
C THR A 20 1.30 7.85 -9.88
N ARG A 21 1.39 8.53 -11.01
CA ARG A 21 2.29 8.21 -12.12
C ARG A 21 3.51 9.13 -12.13
N ILE A 22 3.30 10.35 -12.61
CA ILE A 22 4.33 11.37 -12.82
C ILE A 22 3.96 12.71 -12.16
N GLU A 23 2.82 12.78 -11.49
CA GLU A 23 2.32 13.99 -10.87
C GLU A 23 3.26 14.43 -9.73
N ALA A 24 3.67 15.70 -9.75
CA ALA A 24 4.57 16.27 -8.74
C ALA A 24 3.88 16.42 -7.37
N ASP A 25 2.57 16.47 -7.36
CA ASP A 25 1.70 16.61 -6.19
C ASP A 25 0.85 15.36 -5.92
N GLY A 26 1.24 14.21 -6.50
CA GLY A 26 0.53 12.95 -6.33
C GLY A 26 0.73 12.32 -4.95
N LEU A 27 -0.27 11.57 -4.49
CA LEU A 27 -0.20 10.80 -3.25
C LEU A 27 0.85 9.67 -3.35
N PRO A 28 1.53 9.32 -2.26
CA PRO A 28 2.50 8.22 -2.26
C PRO A 28 1.82 6.88 -2.54
N ASN A 29 2.38 6.05 -3.41
CA ASN A 29 1.87 4.72 -3.72
C ASN A 29 2.20 3.74 -2.59
N ILE A 30 1.32 3.58 -1.61
CA ILE A 30 1.54 2.84 -0.36
C ILE A 30 0.59 1.67 -0.13
N TYR A 31 -0.13 1.23 -1.13
CA TYR A 31 -0.97 0.05 -1.04
C TYR A 31 -0.12 -1.22 -0.94
N GLY A 32 -0.29 -1.97 0.14
CA GLY A 32 0.39 -3.25 0.40
C GLY A 32 -0.57 -4.41 0.70
N GLY A 33 -1.86 -4.24 0.35
CA GLY A 33 -2.95 -5.14 0.73
C GLY A 33 -3.68 -4.65 1.98
N VAL A 34 -5.02 -4.63 1.94
CA VAL A 34 -5.82 -4.08 3.04
C VAL A 34 -5.74 -4.91 4.33
N ILE A 35 -5.30 -6.16 4.23
CA ILE A 35 -5.00 -7.00 5.41
C ILE A 35 -3.97 -6.35 6.33
N CYS A 36 -3.00 -5.59 5.78
CA CYS A 36 -1.97 -4.91 6.56
C CYS A 36 -2.58 -3.91 7.55
N ILE A 37 -3.71 -3.28 7.20
CA ILE A 37 -4.41 -2.33 8.07
C ILE A 37 -4.93 -3.05 9.32
N ALA A 38 -5.55 -4.21 9.15
CA ALA A 38 -6.04 -5.01 10.28
C ALA A 38 -4.90 -5.58 11.13
N LEU A 39 -3.87 -6.13 10.49
CA LEU A 39 -2.74 -6.76 11.17
C LEU A 39 -1.81 -5.75 11.86
N PHE A 40 -1.79 -4.49 11.43
CA PHE A 40 -1.03 -3.42 12.09
C PHE A 40 -1.39 -3.27 13.57
N ILE A 41 -2.68 -3.20 13.88
CA ILE A 41 -3.15 -3.09 15.28
C ILE A 41 -2.90 -4.39 16.04
N ILE A 42 -3.08 -5.53 15.41
CA ILE A 42 -2.78 -6.83 16.00
C ILE A 42 -1.29 -6.89 16.39
N PHE A 43 -0.38 -6.45 15.51
CA PHE A 43 1.05 -6.32 15.84
C PHE A 43 1.28 -5.40 17.03
N ALA A 44 0.71 -4.19 16.99
CA ALA A 44 0.89 -3.18 18.02
C ALA A 44 0.45 -3.66 19.42
N ARG A 45 -0.54 -4.56 19.49
CA ARG A 45 -1.10 -5.11 20.73
C ARG A 45 -0.52 -6.46 21.14
N CYS A 46 0.21 -7.15 20.26
CA CYS A 46 0.70 -8.50 20.52
C CYS A 46 1.75 -8.52 21.64
N LYS A 47 1.36 -8.99 22.84
CA LYS A 47 2.24 -9.09 24.01
C LYS A 47 3.33 -10.16 23.88
N LYS A 48 3.27 -11.03 22.87
CA LYS A 48 4.31 -12.04 22.60
C LYS A 48 5.55 -11.43 21.95
N ILE A 49 5.44 -10.22 21.38
CA ILE A 49 6.56 -9.46 20.86
C ILE A 49 7.07 -8.56 21.99
N PRO A 50 8.39 -8.54 22.30
CA PRO A 50 8.97 -7.66 23.30
C PRO A 50 8.59 -6.20 23.05
N LEU A 51 8.25 -5.47 24.10
CA LEU A 51 7.77 -4.09 23.98
C LEU A 51 8.78 -3.18 23.26
N ALA A 52 10.07 -3.33 23.59
CA ALA A 52 11.13 -2.51 22.97
C ALA A 52 11.20 -2.73 21.46
N GLU A 53 11.13 -3.98 21.00
CA GLU A 53 11.13 -4.35 19.58
C GLU A 53 9.87 -3.81 18.87
N ARG A 54 8.71 -4.02 19.46
CA ARG A 54 7.44 -3.53 18.94
C ARG A 54 7.40 -2.00 18.82
N LEU A 55 7.93 -1.29 19.82
CA LEU A 55 8.02 0.17 19.78
C LEU A 55 9.04 0.64 18.73
N ALA A 56 10.15 -0.08 18.54
CA ALA A 56 11.13 0.24 17.50
C ALA A 56 10.55 0.07 16.10
N ASP A 57 9.86 -1.06 15.83
CA ASP A 57 9.23 -1.35 14.55
C ASP A 57 8.12 -0.32 14.24
N LEU A 58 7.23 -0.04 15.21
CA LEU A 58 6.16 0.96 15.05
C LEU A 58 6.73 2.38 14.89
N GLY A 59 7.80 2.71 15.63
CA GLY A 59 8.49 4.00 15.50
C GLY A 59 9.10 4.17 14.13
N PHE A 60 9.68 3.11 13.56
CA PHE A 60 10.25 3.15 12.22
C PHE A 60 9.15 3.27 11.14
N VAL A 61 8.04 2.54 11.28
CA VAL A 61 6.87 2.71 10.39
C VAL A 61 6.35 4.15 10.47
N ALA A 62 6.20 4.70 11.68
CA ALA A 62 5.73 6.08 11.85
C ALA A 62 6.72 7.10 11.25
N PHE A 63 8.02 6.89 11.40
CA PHE A 63 9.06 7.74 10.79
C PHE A 63 8.98 7.72 9.26
N VAL A 64 8.86 6.53 8.65
CA VAL A 64 8.75 6.43 7.18
C VAL A 64 7.42 7.03 6.72
N PHE A 65 6.30 6.77 7.43
CA PHE A 65 5.00 7.37 7.13
C PHE A 65 5.05 8.91 7.17
N LEU A 66 5.70 9.48 8.19
CA LEU A 66 5.92 10.93 8.28
C LEU A 66 6.75 11.44 7.10
N SER A 67 7.79 10.68 6.71
CA SER A 67 8.67 11.02 5.59
C SER A 67 7.92 11.11 4.26
N LEU A 68 6.87 10.28 4.06
CA LEU A 68 6.06 10.29 2.84
C LEU A 68 5.29 11.61 2.62
N ASN A 69 5.12 12.41 3.66
CA ASN A 69 4.29 13.60 3.60
C ASN A 69 5.00 14.89 4.03
N TRP A 70 6.20 14.80 4.55
CA TRP A 70 6.94 15.97 5.07
C TRP A 70 8.15 16.31 4.21
N SER A 71 8.07 17.44 3.52
CA SER A 71 9.08 17.93 2.55
C SER A 71 10.54 17.83 3.03
N PRO A 72 10.94 18.19 4.29
CA PRO A 72 12.33 18.05 4.70
C PRO A 72 12.84 16.61 4.73
N LEU A 73 11.98 15.65 5.11
CA LEU A 73 12.35 14.25 5.10
C LEU A 73 12.36 13.67 3.69
N ASP A 74 11.39 14.04 2.85
CA ASP A 74 11.39 13.68 1.42
C ASP A 74 12.66 14.17 0.71
N PHE A 75 13.09 15.41 0.95
CA PHE A 75 14.34 15.98 0.46
C PHE A 75 15.57 15.16 0.88
N MET A 76 15.62 14.70 2.15
CA MET A 76 16.70 13.81 2.62
C MET A 76 16.73 12.48 1.89
N TRP A 77 15.55 11.86 1.68
CA TRP A 77 15.43 10.59 0.94
C TRP A 77 15.82 10.71 -0.53
N HIS A 78 15.73 11.91 -1.11
CA HIS A 78 16.13 12.19 -2.49
C HIS A 78 17.60 12.69 -2.61
N GLY A 79 18.45 12.41 -1.60
CA GLY A 79 19.86 12.79 -1.62
C GLY A 79 20.09 14.30 -1.55
N PHE A 80 19.27 14.97 -0.75
CA PHE A 80 19.33 16.42 -0.52
C PHE A 80 19.10 17.27 -1.78
N HIS A 81 18.19 16.81 -2.66
CA HIS A 81 17.69 17.64 -3.75
C HIS A 81 16.16 17.48 -3.89
N GLU A 82 15.52 18.43 -4.53
CA GLU A 82 14.07 18.36 -4.79
C GLU A 82 13.80 17.39 -5.94
N PRO A 83 12.83 16.46 -5.78
CA PRO A 83 12.45 15.57 -6.87
C PRO A 83 11.76 16.36 -7.99
N ASN A 84 12.16 16.14 -9.24
CA ASN A 84 11.54 16.81 -10.39
C ASN A 84 10.10 16.33 -10.66
N GLN A 85 9.78 15.11 -10.24
CA GLN A 85 8.49 14.44 -10.40
C GLN A 85 8.36 13.38 -9.30
N ILE A 86 7.15 12.89 -9.07
CA ILE A 86 6.85 11.78 -8.14
C ILE A 86 7.59 11.95 -6.81
N PRO A 87 7.02 12.68 -5.86
CA PRO A 87 7.52 12.72 -4.50
C PRO A 87 7.42 11.31 -3.89
N SER A 88 8.10 11.09 -2.78
CA SER A 88 7.96 9.84 -2.01
C SER A 88 8.30 8.55 -2.80
N ARG A 89 9.31 8.59 -3.68
CA ARG A 89 9.77 7.39 -4.44
C ARG A 89 10.18 6.21 -3.55
N PHE A 90 10.52 6.48 -2.31
CA PHE A 90 10.86 5.50 -1.28
C PHE A 90 9.62 4.86 -0.60
N ALA A 91 8.39 5.14 -1.08
CA ALA A 91 7.14 4.60 -0.54
C ALA A 91 7.13 3.06 -0.43
N PHE A 92 7.89 2.36 -1.28
CA PHE A 92 8.05 0.91 -1.21
C PHE A 92 8.66 0.46 0.13
N ILE A 93 9.46 1.29 0.82
CA ILE A 93 10.01 0.98 2.15
C ILE A 93 8.87 0.89 3.16
N PHE A 94 7.91 1.82 3.11
CA PHE A 94 6.72 1.77 3.96
C PHE A 94 5.92 0.49 3.73
N VAL A 95 5.65 0.14 2.47
CA VAL A 95 4.93 -1.09 2.11
C VAL A 95 5.67 -2.32 2.64
N PHE A 96 6.99 -2.37 2.45
CA PHE A 96 7.82 -3.49 2.92
C PHE A 96 7.77 -3.63 4.45
N LEU A 97 7.87 -2.54 5.20
CA LEU A 97 7.73 -2.55 6.66
C LEU A 97 6.35 -3.02 7.10
N MET A 98 5.29 -2.53 6.45
CA MET A 98 3.92 -2.97 6.72
C MET A 98 3.74 -4.46 6.47
N LEU A 99 4.35 -5.02 5.43
CA LEU A 99 4.34 -6.45 5.15
C LEU A 99 5.09 -7.25 6.22
N ILE A 100 6.27 -6.79 6.67
CA ILE A 100 7.06 -7.46 7.73
C ILE A 100 6.25 -7.52 9.03
N ILE A 101 5.73 -6.40 9.51
CA ILE A 101 4.97 -6.36 10.76
C ILE A 101 3.66 -7.16 10.65
N SER A 102 3.03 -7.13 9.49
CA SER A 102 1.81 -7.91 9.22
C SER A 102 2.09 -9.41 9.23
N TYR A 103 3.16 -9.85 8.59
CA TYR A 103 3.59 -11.26 8.65
C TYR A 103 3.85 -11.70 10.09
N ARG A 104 4.58 -10.91 10.87
CA ARG A 104 4.84 -11.20 12.29
C ARG A 104 3.56 -11.24 13.13
N ALA A 105 2.61 -10.35 12.88
CA ALA A 105 1.30 -10.38 13.52
C ALA A 105 0.53 -11.65 13.16
N PHE A 106 0.54 -12.03 11.88
CA PHE A 106 -0.15 -13.20 11.38
C PHE A 106 0.38 -14.51 11.97
N THR A 107 1.71 -14.67 12.08
CA THR A 107 2.32 -15.85 12.71
C THR A 107 1.96 -16.02 14.19
N LEU A 108 1.54 -14.96 14.85
CA LEU A 108 1.13 -14.92 16.26
C LEU A 108 -0.38 -14.79 16.45
N ILE A 109 -1.16 -14.95 15.39
CA ILE A 109 -2.61 -14.69 15.38
C ILE A 109 -3.40 -15.52 16.39
N LYS A 110 -2.90 -16.70 16.75
CA LYS A 110 -3.49 -17.56 17.80
C LYS A 110 -3.39 -16.97 19.21
N HIS A 111 -2.56 -15.95 19.42
CA HIS A 111 -2.34 -15.32 20.73
C HIS A 111 -3.11 -14.02 20.91
N ILE A 112 -3.89 -13.60 19.92
CA ILE A 112 -4.77 -12.43 20.03
C ILE A 112 -6.08 -12.81 20.74
N ASN A 113 -6.75 -11.82 21.26
CA ASN A 113 -8.07 -11.99 21.88
C ASN A 113 -9.14 -11.19 21.12
N GLY A 114 -10.42 -11.41 21.48
CA GLY A 114 -11.53 -10.71 20.81
C GLY A 114 -11.47 -9.19 20.92
N ILE A 115 -10.88 -8.65 22.00
CA ILE A 115 -10.70 -7.19 22.17
C ILE A 115 -9.68 -6.67 21.15
N ASP A 116 -8.61 -7.42 20.89
CA ASP A 116 -7.59 -7.03 19.89
C ASP A 116 -8.22 -6.99 18.49
N LEU A 117 -9.11 -7.92 18.19
CA LEU A 117 -9.85 -7.95 16.93
C LEU A 117 -10.84 -6.77 16.81
N ILE A 118 -11.56 -6.44 17.88
CA ILE A 118 -12.46 -5.29 17.89
C ILE A 118 -11.69 -3.99 17.66
N ILE A 119 -10.56 -3.79 18.34
CA ILE A 119 -9.73 -2.58 18.17
C ILE A 119 -9.16 -2.53 16.74
N SER A 120 -8.77 -3.68 16.17
CA SER A 120 -8.34 -3.77 14.78
C SER A 120 -9.47 -3.37 13.81
N ALA A 121 -10.70 -3.85 14.04
CA ALA A 121 -11.86 -3.47 13.25
C ALA A 121 -12.19 -1.96 13.37
N CYS A 122 -12.10 -1.39 14.57
CA CYS A 122 -12.28 0.05 14.77
C CYS A 122 -11.23 0.87 14.02
N PHE A 123 -9.96 0.45 14.06
CA PHE A 123 -8.90 1.13 13.31
C PHE A 123 -9.11 1.02 11.79
N ALA A 124 -9.47 -0.17 11.30
CA ALA A 124 -9.80 -0.34 9.89
C ALA A 124 -10.99 0.54 9.47
N GLY A 125 -12.02 0.63 10.30
CA GLY A 125 -13.15 1.55 10.12
C GLY A 125 -12.71 3.02 10.08
N PHE A 126 -11.77 3.41 10.93
CA PHE A 126 -11.19 4.76 10.92
C PHE A 126 -10.44 5.04 9.59
N VAL A 127 -9.63 4.08 9.10
CA VAL A 127 -8.95 4.23 7.81
C VAL A 127 -9.96 4.34 6.65
N LEU A 128 -11.04 3.55 6.68
CA LEU A 128 -12.12 3.65 5.70
C LEU A 128 -12.81 5.02 5.74
N LEU A 129 -13.04 5.58 6.93
CA LEU A 129 -13.58 6.94 7.08
C LEU A 129 -12.64 7.99 6.53
N CYS A 130 -11.32 7.82 6.72
CA CYS A 130 -10.32 8.68 6.08
C CYS A 130 -10.43 8.62 4.55
N GLY A 131 -10.47 7.42 3.97
CA GLY A 131 -10.66 7.24 2.53
C GLY A 131 -11.98 7.87 2.02
N TYR A 132 -13.07 7.68 2.74
CA TYR A 132 -14.37 8.28 2.42
C TYR A 132 -14.31 9.81 2.41
N ALA A 133 -13.67 10.42 3.39
CA ALA A 133 -13.57 11.89 3.52
C ALA A 133 -12.77 12.53 2.37
N PHE A 134 -11.93 11.75 1.67
CA PHE A 134 -11.15 12.20 0.50
C PHE A 134 -11.62 11.54 -0.82
N GLU A 135 -12.88 11.11 -0.87
CA GLU A 135 -13.57 10.60 -2.07
C GLU A 135 -12.89 9.38 -2.71
N MET A 136 -12.14 8.59 -1.91
CA MET A 136 -11.49 7.38 -2.38
C MET A 136 -12.47 6.22 -2.55
N ASN A 137 -12.11 5.24 -3.38
CA ASN A 137 -12.93 4.04 -3.55
C ASN A 137 -12.76 3.09 -2.36
N ILE A 138 -13.72 3.15 -1.41
CA ILE A 138 -13.65 2.38 -0.16
C ILE A 138 -14.40 1.05 -0.19
N LEU A 139 -15.35 0.87 -1.12
CA LEU A 139 -16.31 -0.24 -1.06
C LEU A 139 -15.61 -1.62 -1.11
N TYR A 140 -14.72 -1.81 -2.07
CA TYR A 140 -13.98 -3.07 -2.21
C TYR A 140 -13.05 -3.31 -1.04
N SER A 141 -12.34 -2.27 -0.59
CA SER A 141 -11.47 -2.36 0.58
C SER A 141 -12.24 -2.73 1.84
N ALA A 142 -13.42 -2.13 2.06
CA ALA A 142 -14.28 -2.43 3.20
C ALA A 142 -14.76 -3.89 3.19
N LEU A 143 -15.19 -4.39 2.01
CA LEU A 143 -15.64 -5.78 1.85
C LEU A 143 -14.49 -6.75 2.16
N VAL A 144 -13.30 -6.52 1.59
CA VAL A 144 -12.15 -7.42 1.76
C VAL A 144 -11.65 -7.39 3.21
N ILE A 145 -11.57 -6.22 3.84
CA ILE A 145 -11.24 -6.10 5.28
C ILE A 145 -12.24 -6.88 6.13
N ALA A 146 -13.55 -6.75 5.87
CA ALA A 146 -14.57 -7.48 6.60
C ALA A 146 -14.39 -9.01 6.48
N ILE A 147 -14.08 -9.50 5.27
CA ILE A 147 -13.81 -10.94 5.05
C ILE A 147 -12.60 -11.39 5.87
N TYR A 148 -11.49 -10.64 5.86
CA TYR A 148 -10.31 -10.98 6.66
C TYR A 148 -10.62 -11.03 8.16
N LEU A 149 -11.31 -10.02 8.68
CA LEU A 149 -11.68 -9.97 10.10
C LEU A 149 -12.62 -11.10 10.50
N VAL A 150 -13.58 -11.46 9.63
CA VAL A 150 -14.48 -12.60 9.85
C VAL A 150 -13.68 -13.91 9.88
N PHE A 151 -12.73 -14.11 8.97
CA PHE A 151 -11.92 -15.35 8.97
C PHE A 151 -11.05 -15.46 10.22
N ILE A 152 -10.45 -14.35 10.67
CA ILE A 152 -9.69 -14.33 11.93
C ILE A 152 -10.61 -14.62 13.11
N TRP A 153 -11.80 -14.06 13.12
CA TRP A 153 -12.80 -14.30 14.18
C TRP A 153 -13.26 -15.76 14.22
N LEU A 154 -13.60 -16.35 13.06
CA LEU A 154 -13.99 -17.77 12.96
C LEU A 154 -12.87 -18.72 13.38
N TYR A 155 -11.63 -18.36 13.08
CA TYR A 155 -10.46 -19.09 13.57
C TYR A 155 -10.35 -19.05 15.11
N GLN A 156 -10.60 -17.89 15.72
CA GLN A 156 -10.62 -17.76 17.18
C GLN A 156 -11.76 -18.56 17.84
N LEU A 157 -12.87 -18.78 17.14
CA LEU A 157 -13.97 -19.62 17.56
C LEU A 157 -13.72 -21.13 17.29
N GLU A 158 -12.51 -21.48 16.84
CA GLU A 158 -12.11 -22.87 16.51
C GLU A 158 -12.99 -23.54 15.44
N VAL A 159 -13.69 -22.75 14.61
CA VAL A 159 -14.52 -23.25 13.50
C VAL A 159 -13.65 -23.97 12.45
N PHE A 160 -12.42 -23.51 12.26
CA PHE A 160 -11.44 -24.14 11.38
C PHE A 160 -10.01 -24.02 11.93
N ASN A 161 -9.14 -24.90 11.45
CA ASN A 161 -7.75 -24.95 11.90
C ASN A 161 -6.86 -23.91 11.15
N GLU A 162 -5.62 -23.76 11.63
CA GLU A 162 -4.63 -22.84 11.08
C GLU A 162 -4.38 -23.05 9.58
N LYS A 163 -4.34 -24.29 9.10
CA LYS A 163 -4.11 -24.59 7.67
C LYS A 163 -5.25 -24.06 6.80
N VAL A 164 -6.49 -24.22 7.25
CA VAL A 164 -7.67 -23.70 6.55
C VAL A 164 -7.64 -22.17 6.54
N LEU A 165 -7.32 -21.53 7.69
CA LEU A 165 -7.15 -20.08 7.75
C LEU A 165 -6.12 -19.59 6.72
N VAL A 166 -4.92 -20.17 6.70
CA VAL A 166 -3.85 -19.80 5.78
C VAL A 166 -4.31 -19.90 4.33
N VAL A 167 -4.97 -21.00 3.96
CA VAL A 167 -5.48 -21.18 2.59
C VAL A 167 -6.53 -20.14 2.23
N LEU A 168 -7.52 -19.90 3.09
CA LEU A 168 -8.60 -18.94 2.84
C LEU A 168 -8.03 -17.50 2.71
N MET A 169 -7.14 -17.11 3.64
CA MET A 169 -6.48 -15.80 3.61
C MET A 169 -5.64 -15.63 2.34
N SER A 170 -4.89 -16.67 1.94
CA SER A 170 -4.08 -16.64 0.73
C SER A 170 -4.93 -16.49 -0.53
N VAL A 171 -6.05 -17.21 -0.63
CA VAL A 171 -6.97 -17.11 -1.79
C VAL A 171 -7.54 -15.70 -1.91
N ILE A 172 -8.00 -15.12 -0.79
CA ILE A 172 -8.54 -13.74 -0.81
C ILE A 172 -7.44 -12.73 -1.15
N MET A 173 -6.23 -12.89 -0.59
CA MET A 173 -5.10 -12.00 -0.87
C MET A 173 -4.70 -12.05 -2.35
N ILE A 174 -4.64 -13.23 -2.95
CA ILE A 174 -4.35 -13.38 -4.39
C ILE A 174 -5.45 -12.71 -5.23
N ALA A 175 -6.72 -12.92 -4.88
CA ALA A 175 -7.85 -12.30 -5.57
C ALA A 175 -7.81 -10.76 -5.44
N GLU A 176 -7.58 -10.24 -4.22
CA GLU A 176 -7.42 -8.82 -3.94
C GLU A 176 -6.30 -8.20 -4.80
N MET A 177 -5.11 -8.80 -4.76
CA MET A 177 -3.95 -8.33 -5.51
C MET A 177 -4.20 -8.35 -7.03
N PHE A 178 -4.82 -9.42 -7.54
CA PHE A 178 -5.17 -9.53 -8.95
C PHE A 178 -6.16 -8.45 -9.39
N LEU A 179 -7.23 -8.24 -8.61
CA LEU A 179 -8.24 -7.23 -8.92
C LEU A 179 -7.68 -5.81 -8.82
N ASN A 180 -6.86 -5.52 -7.80
CA ASN A 180 -6.20 -4.23 -7.66
C ASN A 180 -5.19 -3.97 -8.79
N CYS A 181 -4.41 -4.97 -9.17
CA CYS A 181 -3.49 -4.90 -10.30
C CYS A 181 -4.25 -4.63 -11.62
N LYS A 182 -5.35 -5.35 -11.86
CA LYS A 182 -6.21 -5.13 -13.04
C LYS A 182 -6.75 -3.69 -13.10
N ALA A 183 -7.19 -3.15 -11.95
CA ALA A 183 -7.65 -1.77 -11.87
C ALA A 183 -6.51 -0.78 -12.21
N GLY A 184 -5.32 -0.99 -11.62
CA GLY A 184 -4.14 -0.17 -11.89
C GLY A 184 -3.67 -0.21 -13.34
N VAL A 185 -3.59 -1.41 -13.94
CA VAL A 185 -3.21 -1.57 -15.36
C VAL A 185 -4.21 -0.91 -16.28
N LYS A 186 -5.53 -1.05 -16.03
CA LYS A 186 -6.55 -0.36 -16.82
C LYS A 186 -6.38 1.16 -16.79
N TYR A 187 -6.00 1.71 -15.65
CA TYR A 187 -5.73 3.13 -15.49
C TYR A 187 -4.43 3.56 -16.20
N LEU A 188 -3.39 2.70 -16.19
CA LEU A 188 -2.11 2.95 -16.84
C LEU A 188 -2.15 2.72 -18.38
N GLY A 189 -3.00 1.80 -18.84
CA GLY A 189 -3.01 1.27 -20.21
C GLY A 189 -3.43 2.24 -21.32
N THR A 190 -3.68 3.51 -21.02
CA THR A 190 -3.98 4.52 -22.04
C THR A 190 -2.75 5.07 -22.78
N PHE A 191 -1.55 4.55 -22.50
CA PHE A 191 -0.31 5.01 -23.14
C PHE A 191 0.03 4.31 -24.45
N ASP A 192 -0.56 3.15 -24.76
CA ASP A 192 -0.19 2.34 -25.92
C ASP A 192 -0.44 2.99 -27.29
N SER A 193 -1.39 3.93 -27.37
CA SER A 193 -1.72 4.60 -28.64
C SER A 193 -0.74 5.69 -29.05
N ASN A 194 0.14 6.11 -28.16
CA ASN A 194 1.06 7.24 -28.38
C ASN A 194 2.55 6.87 -28.29
N TYR A 195 2.86 5.63 -27.98
CA TYR A 195 4.23 5.13 -27.97
C TYR A 195 4.48 4.49 -29.34
N PRO A 196 4.85 5.05 -30.20
CA PRO A 196 6.00 5.43 -30.94
C PRO A 196 5.73 6.56 -31.97
N LYS A 197 5.05 7.59 -31.56
CA LYS A 197 5.06 8.81 -32.37
C LYS A 197 6.48 9.33 -32.38
N GLY A 198 7.13 9.23 -33.49
CA GLY A 198 8.52 9.56 -33.66
C GLY A 198 9.39 8.42 -34.19
N ASN A 199 8.93 7.16 -34.18
CA ASN A 199 9.68 6.08 -34.83
C ASN A 199 9.80 6.28 -36.35
N GLU A 200 8.76 6.80 -36.98
CA GLU A 200 8.79 7.15 -38.40
C GLU A 200 9.80 8.27 -38.64
N GLU A 201 9.79 9.33 -37.83
CA GLU A 201 10.74 10.43 -37.92
C GLU A 201 12.18 9.98 -37.62
N VAL A 202 12.39 9.07 -36.68
CA VAL A 202 13.71 8.49 -36.39
C VAL A 202 14.16 7.60 -37.56
N THR A 203 13.30 6.84 -38.17
CA THR A 203 13.59 5.99 -39.31
C THR A 203 13.94 6.84 -40.56
N GLU A 204 13.23 7.92 -40.78
CA GLU A 204 13.53 8.90 -41.85
C GLU A 204 14.89 9.59 -41.62
N LEU A 205 15.18 10.00 -40.35
CA LEU A 205 16.46 10.60 -39.97
C LEU A 205 17.62 9.62 -40.19
N LEU A 206 17.44 8.34 -39.83
CA LEU A 206 18.48 7.32 -40.02
C LEU A 206 18.70 7.05 -41.52
N ALA A 207 17.63 6.99 -42.30
CA ALA A 207 17.75 6.83 -43.77
C ALA A 207 18.49 8.01 -44.42
N ASP A 208 18.23 9.24 -43.97
CA ASP A 208 18.88 10.46 -44.46
C ASP A 208 20.40 10.51 -44.09
N ILE A 209 20.76 9.92 -42.95
CA ILE A 209 22.18 9.78 -42.55
C ILE A 209 22.88 8.72 -43.39
N GLU A 210 22.26 7.53 -43.59
CA GLU A 210 22.81 6.47 -44.43
C GLU A 210 22.99 6.87 -45.90
N GLU A 211 22.16 7.78 -46.41
CA GLU A 211 22.28 8.30 -47.77
C GLU A 211 23.41 9.32 -47.91
N LYS A 212 23.74 10.07 -46.85
CA LYS A 212 24.81 11.05 -46.82
C LYS A 212 26.20 10.45 -46.58
N ASP A 213 26.26 9.24 -46.04
CA ASP A 213 27.53 8.53 -45.74
C ASP A 213 27.96 7.59 -46.91
N LYS A 214 27.22 7.59 -48.02
CA LYS A 214 27.57 6.91 -49.28
C LYS A 214 28.19 7.87 -50.28
#